data_a14260303dc4c5e70ae8aeaef58529b2
#
_entry.id   a14260303dc4c5e70ae8aeaef58529b2
#
_cell.length_a   1.000
_cell.length_b   1.000
_cell.length_c   1.000
_cell.angle_alpha   90.00
_cell.angle_beta   90.00
_cell.angle_gamma   90.00
#
_symmetry.space_group_name_H-M   'P 1'
#
loop_
_entity.id
_entity.type
_entity.pdbx_description
1 polymer ?
#
loop_
_entity_poly.entity_id
_entity_poly.type
_entity_poly.pdbx_seq_one_letter_code
_entity_poly.pdbx_strand_id
1 'polypeptide(L)'
;MSTYGYSMPRYFQDMPTVGKPLLSENDENRDAIVKVEEEIKQLIADALAAGRSDESLNEKGQLTAMQRIEALVDDGTWCPLNSLYNPNDNENGSTSVVKGIGRVGGKWAVVVASDNKKRAGAWVPGQAENLLKAADTAKILRIPLIYLLNCSGVELDQQELLFPGRRGGGASFYRNAELAQLGIPVLVGIFGTNPAGGGYHSISPAVLVAQKDANMAVGGAGILSGMNPKGFVDEESARALINAQTGGKAPAPGGVKTHHEVTGFFREVCDDDVAVADTLRKYMSYIPGFDLEFFRVAPPMEPAYPAEDLYSIIPMNPK
;
A
#
# COMPACT_ATOMS: atom_id res chain seq x y z
N MET A 1 7.08 21.64 30.63
CA MET A 1 6.30 22.27 29.54
C MET A 1 6.54 21.44 28.30
N SER A 2 5.47 20.92 27.67
CA SER A 2 5.60 20.20 26.40
C SER A 2 6.20 21.16 25.38
N THR A 3 7.32 20.79 24.78
CA THR A 3 8.02 21.55 23.73
C THR A 3 7.16 21.76 22.47
N TYR A 4 5.99 21.12 22.40
CA TYR A 4 5.13 21.07 21.21
C TYR A 4 3.76 21.75 21.39
N GLY A 5 3.56 22.49 22.48
CA GLY A 5 2.30 23.22 22.71
C GLY A 5 1.06 22.33 22.91
N TYR A 6 1.23 21.00 22.97
CA TYR A 6 0.12 20.09 23.26
C TYR A 6 -0.13 20.05 24.77
N SER A 7 -1.34 20.39 25.18
CA SER A 7 -1.81 20.17 26.54
C SER A 7 -2.96 19.16 26.51
N MET A 8 -2.94 18.23 27.48
CA MET A 8 -4.06 17.31 27.66
C MET A 8 -5.33 18.11 27.95
N PRO A 9 -6.42 17.86 27.25
CA PRO A 9 -7.69 18.53 27.52
C PRO A 9 -8.08 18.41 29.01
N ARG A 10 -8.61 19.49 29.59
CA ARG A 10 -8.87 19.59 31.01
C ARG A 10 -9.78 18.48 31.54
N TYR A 11 -10.76 18.08 30.75
CA TYR A 11 -11.68 16.99 31.10
C TYR A 11 -11.02 15.61 31.24
N PHE A 12 -9.85 15.40 30.65
CA PHE A 12 -9.05 14.20 30.88
C PHE A 12 -8.16 14.32 32.12
N GLN A 13 -7.77 15.53 32.51
CA GLN A 13 -6.96 15.74 33.71
C GLN A 13 -7.76 15.53 34.98
N ASP A 14 -9.05 15.86 34.93
CA ASP A 14 -9.97 15.81 36.07
C ASP A 14 -10.81 14.51 36.07
N MET A 15 -10.48 13.52 35.24
CA MET A 15 -11.16 12.22 35.25
C MET A 15 -10.97 11.58 36.65
N PRO A 16 -12.08 11.27 37.35
CA PRO A 16 -11.98 10.54 38.60
C PRO A 16 -11.29 9.18 38.32
N THR A 17 -10.48 8.74 39.26
CA THR A 17 -9.93 7.38 39.22
C THR A 17 -11.09 6.43 39.04
N VAL A 18 -11.16 5.78 37.88
CA VAL A 18 -12.17 4.74 37.64
C VAL A 18 -11.96 3.72 38.74
N GLY A 19 -13.01 3.46 39.54
CA GLY A 19 -12.97 2.54 40.67
C GLY A 19 -12.39 1.19 40.26
N LYS A 20 -12.10 0.33 41.22
CA LYS A 20 -11.61 -1.02 40.93
C LYS A 20 -12.47 -1.63 39.82
N PRO A 21 -11.86 -2.12 38.72
CA PRO A 21 -12.61 -2.78 37.68
C PRO A 21 -13.45 -3.87 38.33
N LEU A 22 -14.75 -3.85 38.06
CA LEU A 22 -15.59 -5.01 38.29
C LEU A 22 -15.20 -6.04 37.27
N LEU A 23 -14.14 -6.79 37.58
CA LEU A 23 -13.81 -8.00 36.84
C LEU A 23 -14.89 -9.02 37.16
N SER A 24 -16.04 -8.91 36.49
CA SER A 24 -16.94 -10.03 36.43
C SER A 24 -16.30 -11.06 35.52
N GLU A 25 -15.94 -12.19 36.07
CA GLU A 25 -15.57 -13.37 35.27
C GLU A 25 -16.78 -13.77 34.43
N ASN A 26 -16.89 -13.19 33.27
CA ASN A 26 -17.94 -13.51 32.31
C ASN A 26 -17.30 -14.36 31.19
N ASP A 27 -17.15 -15.65 31.47
CA ASP A 27 -16.52 -16.60 30.53
C ASP A 27 -17.30 -16.70 29.22
N GLU A 28 -18.62 -16.67 29.23
CA GLU A 28 -19.43 -16.67 28.02
C GLU A 28 -19.12 -15.48 27.11
N ASN A 29 -18.98 -14.30 27.67
CA ASN A 29 -18.66 -13.11 26.89
C ASN A 29 -17.22 -13.17 26.36
N ARG A 30 -16.29 -13.65 27.18
CA ARG A 30 -14.90 -13.88 26.80
C ARG A 30 -14.81 -14.84 25.62
N ASP A 31 -15.45 -15.99 25.72
CA ASP A 31 -15.46 -17.02 24.68
C ASP A 31 -16.08 -16.50 23.37
N ALA A 32 -17.15 -15.70 23.47
CA ALA A 32 -17.80 -15.08 22.33
C ALA A 32 -16.86 -14.09 21.61
N ILE A 33 -16.12 -13.25 22.35
CA ILE A 33 -15.17 -12.30 21.78
C ILE A 33 -13.98 -13.06 21.12
N VAL A 34 -13.42 -14.05 21.80
CA VAL A 34 -12.33 -14.88 21.27
C VAL A 34 -12.75 -15.53 19.95
N LYS A 35 -13.96 -16.07 19.89
CA LYS A 35 -14.48 -16.65 18.65
C LYS A 35 -14.56 -15.64 17.51
N VAL A 36 -15.06 -14.43 17.75
CA VAL A 36 -15.10 -13.37 16.72
C VAL A 36 -13.68 -12.96 16.29
N GLU A 37 -12.75 -12.90 17.23
CA GLU A 37 -11.36 -12.60 16.91
C GLU A 37 -10.72 -13.68 16.02
N GLU A 38 -11.00 -14.96 16.29
CA GLU A 38 -10.57 -16.08 15.45
C GLU A 38 -11.21 -16.02 14.06
N GLU A 39 -12.49 -15.72 13.96
CA GLU A 39 -13.18 -15.51 12.68
C GLU A 39 -12.55 -14.38 11.87
N ILE A 40 -12.23 -13.25 12.50
CA ILE A 40 -11.54 -12.12 11.84
C ILE A 40 -10.14 -12.54 11.37
N LYS A 41 -9.37 -13.24 12.19
CA LYS A 41 -8.04 -13.76 11.81
C LYS A 41 -8.14 -14.69 10.60
N GLN A 42 -9.14 -15.57 10.57
CA GLN A 42 -9.35 -16.45 9.43
C GLN A 42 -9.72 -15.66 8.17
N LEU A 43 -10.63 -14.69 8.25
CA LEU A 43 -11.00 -13.84 7.11
C LEU A 43 -9.79 -13.06 6.55
N ILE A 44 -8.89 -12.59 7.41
CA ILE A 44 -7.65 -11.93 6.99
C ILE A 44 -6.73 -12.92 6.27
N ALA A 45 -6.58 -14.13 6.80
CA ALA A 45 -5.77 -15.18 6.18
C ALA A 45 -6.34 -15.57 4.81
N ASP A 46 -7.65 -15.75 4.70
CA ASP A 46 -8.34 -16.07 3.45
C ASP A 46 -8.17 -14.95 2.41
N ALA A 47 -8.32 -13.69 2.83
CA ALA A 47 -8.10 -12.54 1.96
C ALA A 47 -6.66 -12.45 1.46
N LEU A 48 -5.66 -12.77 2.27
CA LEU A 48 -4.25 -12.81 1.87
C LEU A 48 -3.93 -14.02 0.98
N ALA A 49 -4.60 -15.14 1.17
CA ALA A 49 -4.43 -16.34 0.35
C ALA A 49 -5.14 -16.24 -1.01
N ALA A 50 -6.15 -15.37 -1.13
CA ALA A 50 -6.97 -15.26 -2.35
C ALA A 50 -6.13 -14.89 -3.60
N GLY A 51 -6.58 -15.38 -4.74
CA GLY A 51 -5.96 -15.11 -6.03
C GLY A 51 -4.97 -16.20 -6.46
N ARG A 52 -3.88 -15.79 -7.13
CA ARG A 52 -2.82 -16.72 -7.58
C ARG A 52 -1.99 -17.19 -6.39
N SER A 53 -1.46 -18.42 -6.48
CA SER A 53 -0.54 -18.91 -5.46
C SER A 53 0.81 -18.19 -5.51
N ASP A 54 1.51 -18.16 -4.39
CA ASP A 54 2.84 -17.54 -4.25
C ASP A 54 3.84 -18.24 -5.17
N GLU A 55 3.77 -19.58 -5.25
CA GLU A 55 4.63 -20.40 -6.12
C GLU A 55 4.49 -19.99 -7.58
N SER A 56 3.25 -19.80 -8.06
CA SER A 56 2.98 -19.39 -9.45
C SER A 56 3.57 -18.03 -9.83
N LEU A 57 3.75 -17.13 -8.86
CA LEU A 57 4.41 -15.84 -9.07
C LEU A 57 5.93 -15.98 -8.96
N ASN A 58 6.40 -16.73 -7.96
CA ASN A 58 7.82 -16.94 -7.72
C ASN A 58 8.50 -17.69 -8.87
N GLU A 59 7.82 -18.66 -9.52
CA GLU A 59 8.28 -19.32 -10.74
C GLU A 59 8.51 -18.34 -11.90
N LYS A 60 7.86 -17.19 -11.89
CA LYS A 60 8.04 -16.11 -12.86
C LYS A 60 9.06 -15.06 -12.43
N GLY A 61 9.78 -15.31 -11.33
CA GLY A 61 10.72 -14.36 -10.76
C GLY A 61 10.09 -13.14 -10.11
N GLN A 62 8.81 -13.22 -9.72
CA GLN A 62 8.08 -12.14 -9.05
C GLN A 62 7.79 -12.52 -7.59
N LEU A 63 8.03 -11.61 -6.68
CA LEU A 63 7.56 -11.74 -5.30
C LEU A 63 6.09 -11.32 -5.20
N THR A 64 5.39 -11.87 -4.22
CA THR A 64 4.05 -11.40 -3.84
C THR A 64 4.12 -10.08 -3.08
N ALA A 65 2.98 -9.41 -2.92
CA ALA A 65 2.91 -8.18 -2.13
C ALA A 65 3.45 -8.37 -0.71
N MET A 66 3.09 -9.48 -0.04
CA MET A 66 3.58 -9.77 1.32
C MET A 66 5.08 -10.04 1.33
N GLN A 67 5.61 -10.84 0.42
CA GLN A 67 7.04 -11.11 0.32
C GLN A 67 7.86 -9.83 0.06
N ARG A 68 7.33 -8.88 -0.73
CA ARG A 68 7.95 -7.56 -0.93
C ARG A 68 7.94 -6.71 0.34
N ILE A 69 6.82 -6.75 1.09
CA ILE A 69 6.72 -6.07 2.39
C ILE A 69 7.72 -6.66 3.38
N GLU A 70 7.81 -7.98 3.47
CA GLU A 70 8.76 -8.69 4.32
C GLU A 70 10.23 -8.38 3.97
N ALA A 71 10.55 -8.25 2.68
CA ALA A 71 11.89 -7.83 2.24
C ALA A 71 12.21 -6.37 2.61
N LEU A 72 11.19 -5.51 2.68
CA LEU A 72 11.37 -4.07 2.91
C LEU A 72 11.33 -3.69 4.39
N VAL A 73 10.40 -4.25 5.14
CA VAL A 73 10.07 -3.83 6.52
C VAL A 73 10.95 -4.57 7.52
N ASP A 74 11.36 -3.90 8.58
CA ASP A 74 12.15 -4.49 9.65
C ASP A 74 11.31 -5.53 10.44
N ASP A 75 11.91 -6.65 10.78
CA ASP A 75 11.25 -7.78 11.43
C ASP A 75 10.46 -7.37 12.67
N GLY A 76 9.25 -7.91 12.80
CA GLY A 76 8.37 -7.69 13.94
C GLY A 76 7.75 -6.29 14.06
N THR A 77 7.94 -5.42 13.04
CA THR A 77 7.41 -4.05 13.09
C THR A 77 6.19 -3.83 12.20
N TRP A 78 5.80 -4.82 11.40
CA TRP A 78 4.66 -4.69 10.49
C TRP A 78 3.34 -4.66 11.22
N CYS A 79 2.57 -3.61 11.01
CA CYS A 79 1.20 -3.43 11.49
C CYS A 79 0.27 -3.24 10.28
N PRO A 80 -0.49 -4.27 9.87
CA PRO A 80 -1.41 -4.16 8.73
C PRO A 80 -2.59 -3.24 9.04
N LEU A 81 -3.05 -2.51 8.01
CA LEU A 81 -4.17 -1.59 8.13
C LEU A 81 -5.28 -1.94 7.13
N ASN A 82 -6.51 -2.00 7.62
CA ASN A 82 -7.72 -2.22 6.81
C ASN A 82 -7.66 -3.49 5.93
N SER A 83 -7.16 -4.59 6.47
CA SER A 83 -6.95 -5.85 5.73
C SER A 83 -8.21 -6.42 5.10
N LEU A 84 -9.38 -6.19 5.71
CA LEU A 84 -10.70 -6.63 5.26
C LEU A 84 -11.50 -5.50 4.59
N TYR A 85 -10.83 -4.42 4.11
CA TYR A 85 -11.55 -3.35 3.42
C TYR A 85 -12.04 -3.83 2.05
N ASN A 86 -13.32 -4.13 1.96
CA ASN A 86 -13.99 -4.65 0.78
C ASN A 86 -15.40 -4.04 0.62
N PRO A 87 -15.49 -2.73 0.28
CA PRO A 87 -16.76 -2.00 0.29
C PRO A 87 -17.76 -2.47 -0.77
N ASN A 88 -17.31 -3.21 -1.77
CA ASN A 88 -18.14 -3.70 -2.87
C ASN A 88 -18.27 -5.23 -2.87
N ASP A 89 -17.91 -5.87 -1.77
CA ASP A 89 -18.03 -7.32 -1.56
C ASP A 89 -17.47 -8.15 -2.72
N ASN A 90 -16.26 -7.78 -3.17
CA ASN A 90 -15.61 -8.54 -4.24
C ASN A 90 -15.15 -9.92 -3.78
N GLU A 91 -15.05 -10.84 -4.71
CA GLU A 91 -14.72 -12.27 -4.49
C GLU A 91 -13.40 -12.54 -3.75
N ASN A 92 -12.48 -11.59 -3.74
CA ASN A 92 -11.17 -11.76 -3.10
C ASN A 92 -11.15 -11.31 -1.63
N GLY A 93 -12.28 -10.98 -1.04
CA GLY A 93 -12.38 -10.56 0.36
C GLY A 93 -11.72 -9.22 0.71
N SER A 94 -11.06 -8.58 -0.24
CA SER A 94 -10.41 -7.25 -0.07
C SER A 94 -10.15 -6.59 -1.42
N THR A 95 -9.74 -5.31 -1.40
CA THR A 95 -9.20 -4.65 -2.60
C THR A 95 -7.80 -5.21 -2.94
N SER A 96 -7.32 -4.95 -4.16
CA SER A 96 -6.00 -5.44 -4.63
C SER A 96 -4.82 -4.65 -4.04
N VAL A 97 -4.87 -4.37 -2.74
CA VAL A 97 -3.84 -3.62 -2.01
C VAL A 97 -3.62 -4.20 -0.62
N VAL A 98 -2.36 -4.44 -0.28
CA VAL A 98 -1.92 -4.70 1.08
C VAL A 98 -1.22 -3.45 1.60
N LYS A 99 -1.59 -2.98 2.76
CA LYS A 99 -0.99 -1.77 3.35
C LYS A 99 -0.88 -1.87 4.87
N GLY A 100 0.04 -1.10 5.42
CA GLY A 100 0.27 -1.03 6.85
C GLY A 100 1.32 0.02 7.20
N ILE A 101 1.73 -0.01 8.45
CA ILE A 101 2.83 0.77 8.98
C ILE A 101 3.92 -0.20 9.40
N GLY A 102 5.18 0.14 9.13
CA GLY A 102 6.32 -0.65 9.56
C GLY A 102 7.58 0.20 9.61
N ARG A 103 8.63 -0.31 10.24
CA ARG A 103 9.94 0.33 10.18
C ARG A 103 10.69 -0.11 8.95
N VAL A 104 11.39 0.80 8.33
CA VAL A 104 12.28 0.55 7.20
C VAL A 104 13.63 1.18 7.52
N GLY A 105 14.59 0.34 7.85
CA GLY A 105 15.88 0.79 8.37
C GLY A 105 15.75 1.58 9.67
N GLY A 106 14.91 1.13 10.59
CA GLY A 106 14.66 1.74 11.90
C GLY A 106 13.67 2.92 11.88
N LYS A 107 13.23 3.41 10.72
CA LYS A 107 12.35 4.59 10.58
C LYS A 107 10.94 4.17 10.17
N TRP A 108 9.94 4.72 10.82
CA TRP A 108 8.55 4.45 10.51
C TRP A 108 8.16 4.96 9.11
N ALA A 109 7.40 4.16 8.39
CA ALA A 109 6.81 4.48 7.11
C ALA A 109 5.43 3.83 6.94
N VAL A 110 4.57 4.44 6.16
CA VAL A 110 3.39 3.78 5.61
C VAL A 110 3.84 3.03 4.35
N VAL A 111 3.54 1.74 4.28
CA VAL A 111 3.86 0.91 3.11
C VAL A 111 2.58 0.43 2.46
N VAL A 112 2.53 0.53 1.13
CA VAL A 112 1.40 0.13 0.30
C VAL A 112 1.93 -0.73 -0.84
N ALA A 113 1.49 -1.98 -0.92
CA ALA A 113 1.86 -2.91 -1.98
C ALA A 113 0.64 -3.27 -2.83
N SER A 114 0.78 -3.22 -4.15
CA SER A 114 -0.21 -3.79 -5.06
C SER A 114 -0.22 -5.30 -4.92
N ASP A 115 -1.38 -5.88 -4.65
CA ASP A 115 -1.54 -7.32 -4.51
C ASP A 115 -1.62 -7.98 -5.90
N ASN A 116 -0.46 -8.35 -6.42
CA ASN A 116 -0.32 -8.96 -7.73
C ASN A 116 -0.93 -10.37 -7.85
N LYS A 117 -1.31 -10.99 -6.74
CA LYS A 117 -2.09 -12.24 -6.72
C LYS A 117 -3.50 -12.01 -7.24
N LYS A 118 -4.09 -10.85 -6.94
CA LYS A 118 -5.48 -10.49 -7.26
C LYS A 118 -5.51 -9.68 -8.55
N ARG A 119 -6.02 -10.27 -9.63
CA ARG A 119 -6.17 -9.59 -10.95
C ARG A 119 -4.91 -8.86 -11.40
N ALA A 120 -3.72 -9.42 -11.08
CA ALA A 120 -2.42 -8.81 -11.33
C ALA A 120 -2.31 -7.37 -10.76
N GLY A 121 -2.89 -7.11 -9.60
CA GLY A 121 -2.87 -5.82 -8.92
C GLY A 121 -3.79 -4.75 -9.52
N ALA A 122 -4.73 -5.12 -10.39
CA ALA A 122 -5.66 -4.15 -10.98
C ALA A 122 -6.49 -3.42 -9.92
N TRP A 123 -6.82 -2.18 -10.19
CA TRP A 123 -7.72 -1.42 -9.34
C TRP A 123 -9.15 -1.93 -9.50
N VAL A 124 -9.74 -2.27 -8.39
CA VAL A 124 -11.15 -2.64 -8.22
C VAL A 124 -11.91 -1.51 -7.51
N PRO A 125 -13.25 -1.46 -7.57
CA PRO A 125 -14.02 -0.49 -6.82
C PRO A 125 -13.66 -0.46 -5.33
N GLY A 126 -13.55 0.73 -4.75
CA GLY A 126 -13.09 0.95 -3.38
C GLY A 126 -11.56 1.06 -3.21
N GLN A 127 -10.77 0.66 -4.19
CA GLN A 127 -9.30 0.72 -4.05
C GLN A 127 -8.76 2.14 -3.90
N ALA A 128 -9.31 3.12 -4.63
CA ALA A 128 -8.93 4.52 -4.49
C ALA A 128 -9.07 5.00 -3.05
N GLU A 129 -10.18 4.69 -2.40
CA GLU A 129 -10.41 5.01 -0.97
C GLU A 129 -9.38 4.33 -0.08
N ASN A 130 -9.03 3.08 -0.36
CA ASN A 130 -8.03 2.34 0.41
C ASN A 130 -6.63 2.98 0.29
N LEU A 131 -6.26 3.44 -0.89
CA LEU A 131 -5.02 4.19 -1.15
C LEU A 131 -5.02 5.57 -0.46
N LEU A 132 -6.15 6.28 -0.52
CA LEU A 132 -6.30 7.56 0.17
C LEU A 132 -6.15 7.43 1.68
N LYS A 133 -6.67 6.36 2.29
CA LYS A 133 -6.46 6.09 3.72
C LYS A 133 -4.99 5.92 4.06
N ALA A 134 -4.20 5.28 3.21
CA ALA A 134 -2.74 5.17 3.42
C ALA A 134 -2.05 6.54 3.35
N ALA A 135 -2.37 7.34 2.34
CA ALA A 135 -1.80 8.67 2.19
C ALA A 135 -2.24 9.62 3.32
N ASP A 136 -3.51 9.54 3.75
CA ASP A 136 -4.01 10.29 4.90
C ASP A 136 -3.28 9.88 6.20
N THR A 137 -2.98 8.58 6.38
CA THR A 137 -2.19 8.09 7.51
C THR A 137 -0.77 8.66 7.49
N ALA A 138 -0.08 8.62 6.34
CA ALA A 138 1.24 9.22 6.19
C ALA A 138 1.24 10.73 6.49
N LYS A 139 0.20 11.43 6.04
CA LYS A 139 0.01 12.86 6.30
C LYS A 139 -0.18 13.17 7.80
N ILE A 140 -1.06 12.42 8.47
CA ILE A 140 -1.37 12.62 9.90
C ILE A 140 -0.15 12.33 10.76
N LEU A 141 0.55 11.22 10.48
CA LEU A 141 1.70 10.78 11.26
C LEU A 141 3.00 11.49 10.86
N ARG A 142 3.00 12.23 9.77
CA ARG A 142 4.21 12.90 9.23
C ARG A 142 5.36 11.92 8.94
N ILE A 143 5.04 10.72 8.45
CA ILE A 143 6.01 9.68 8.09
C ILE A 143 6.01 9.43 6.58
N PRO A 144 7.11 8.94 6.00
CA PRO A 144 7.18 8.62 4.58
C PRO A 144 6.11 7.64 4.13
N LEU A 145 5.72 7.76 2.86
CA LEU A 145 4.85 6.81 2.17
C LEU A 145 5.68 6.03 1.14
N ILE A 146 5.63 4.71 1.20
CA ILE A 146 6.35 3.83 0.27
C ILE A 146 5.33 3.02 -0.52
N TYR A 147 5.37 3.14 -1.84
CA TYR A 147 4.59 2.30 -2.74
C TYR A 147 5.45 1.18 -3.33
N LEU A 148 4.92 -0.04 -3.33
CA LEU A 148 5.45 -1.21 -4.02
C LEU A 148 4.46 -1.55 -5.14
N LEU A 149 4.67 -0.98 -6.31
CA LEU A 149 3.69 -0.99 -7.40
C LEU A 149 3.90 -2.17 -8.35
N ASN A 150 2.85 -2.94 -8.51
CA ASN A 150 2.68 -3.95 -9.55
C ASN A 150 1.20 -4.01 -9.91
N CYS A 151 0.75 -3.08 -10.76
CA CYS A 151 -0.66 -2.84 -11.01
C CYS A 151 -0.96 -2.90 -12.51
N SER A 152 -1.73 -3.88 -12.94
CA SER A 152 -2.10 -4.05 -14.36
C SER A 152 -3.06 -2.99 -14.92
N GLY A 153 -3.39 -1.96 -14.14
CA GLY A 153 -4.29 -0.89 -14.54
C GLY A 153 -5.55 -0.85 -13.71
N VAL A 154 -6.64 -0.45 -14.33
CA VAL A 154 -7.98 -0.40 -13.71
C VAL A 154 -8.92 -1.37 -14.41
N GLU A 155 -9.90 -1.88 -13.70
CA GLU A 155 -11.01 -2.64 -14.28
C GLU A 155 -11.79 -1.75 -15.25
N LEU A 156 -11.70 -2.02 -16.54
CA LEU A 156 -12.22 -1.14 -17.59
C LEU A 156 -13.74 -1.05 -17.62
N ASP A 157 -14.41 -2.10 -17.23
CA ASP A 157 -15.87 -2.20 -17.13
C ASP A 157 -16.46 -1.60 -15.86
N GLN A 158 -15.59 -1.14 -14.92
CA GLN A 158 -15.99 -0.58 -13.63
C GLN A 158 -15.46 0.85 -13.41
N GLN A 159 -15.06 1.54 -14.46
CA GLN A 159 -14.46 2.87 -14.37
C GLN A 159 -15.36 3.91 -13.71
N GLU A 160 -16.66 3.81 -13.90
CA GLU A 160 -17.65 4.68 -13.28
C GLU A 160 -17.71 4.55 -11.74
N LEU A 161 -17.24 3.42 -11.20
CA LEU A 161 -17.15 3.19 -9.75
C LEU A 161 -15.77 3.54 -9.19
N LEU A 162 -14.75 3.66 -10.05
CA LEU A 162 -13.36 3.86 -9.64
C LEU A 162 -12.93 5.34 -9.65
N PHE A 163 -13.29 6.08 -10.69
CA PHE A 163 -12.77 7.43 -10.89
C PHE A 163 -13.58 8.57 -10.28
N PRO A 164 -14.92 8.54 -10.28
CA PRO A 164 -15.72 9.67 -9.82
C PRO A 164 -15.64 9.91 -8.32
N GLY A 165 -15.90 11.16 -7.94
CA GLY A 165 -16.07 11.56 -6.55
C GLY A 165 -14.79 12.07 -5.89
N ARG A 166 -14.98 12.72 -4.73
CA ARG A 166 -13.92 13.37 -3.97
C ARG A 166 -12.87 12.39 -3.41
N ARG A 167 -13.20 11.12 -3.34
CA ARG A 167 -12.34 10.03 -2.89
C ARG A 167 -12.16 8.96 -3.98
N GLY A 168 -12.39 9.33 -5.23
CA GLY A 168 -12.12 8.48 -6.39
C GLY A 168 -10.64 8.48 -6.79
N GLY A 169 -10.33 7.80 -7.90
CA GLY A 169 -8.96 7.57 -8.38
C GLY A 169 -8.12 8.84 -8.53
N GLY A 170 -8.72 9.93 -9.04
CA GLY A 170 -8.02 11.21 -9.20
C GLY A 170 -7.53 11.84 -7.89
N ALA A 171 -8.22 11.58 -6.78
CA ALA A 171 -7.84 12.13 -5.49
C ALA A 171 -6.55 11.51 -4.93
N SER A 172 -6.20 10.28 -5.31
CA SER A 172 -4.96 9.64 -4.89
C SER A 172 -3.73 10.37 -5.48
N PHE A 173 -3.84 10.85 -6.72
CA PHE A 173 -2.77 11.63 -7.37
C PHE A 173 -2.57 12.99 -6.71
N TYR A 174 -3.68 13.66 -6.40
CA TYR A 174 -3.63 14.91 -5.64
C TYR A 174 -2.97 14.73 -4.27
N ARG A 175 -3.24 13.62 -3.57
CA ARG A 175 -2.62 13.34 -2.27
C ARG A 175 -1.11 13.22 -2.34
N ASN A 176 -0.57 12.59 -3.38
CA ASN A 176 0.89 12.50 -3.54
C ASN A 176 1.52 13.89 -3.69
N ALA A 177 0.89 14.77 -4.47
CA ALA A 177 1.35 16.16 -4.59
C ALA A 177 1.25 16.93 -3.25
N GLU A 178 0.19 16.72 -2.49
CA GLU A 178 0.01 17.32 -1.17
C GLU A 178 1.07 16.83 -0.17
N LEU A 179 1.39 15.54 -0.15
CA LEU A 179 2.46 14.99 0.69
C LEU A 179 3.81 15.63 0.34
N ALA A 180 4.11 15.78 -0.94
CA ALA A 180 5.34 16.44 -1.40
C ALA A 180 5.42 17.90 -0.94
N GLN A 181 4.31 18.65 -1.02
CA GLN A 181 4.24 20.04 -0.51
C GLN A 181 4.44 20.13 1.02
N LEU A 182 4.02 19.11 1.74
CA LEU A 182 4.21 19.01 3.20
C LEU A 182 5.59 18.53 3.61
N GLY A 183 6.48 18.25 2.64
CA GLY A 183 7.81 17.71 2.88
C GLY A 183 7.80 16.23 3.33
N ILE A 184 6.71 15.51 3.10
CA ILE A 184 6.58 14.08 3.41
C ILE A 184 7.03 13.30 2.17
N PRO A 185 8.14 12.56 2.24
CA PRO A 185 8.66 11.85 1.09
C PRO A 185 7.74 10.70 0.64
N VAL A 186 7.59 10.56 -0.67
CA VAL A 186 6.95 9.42 -1.30
C VAL A 186 8.02 8.65 -2.06
N LEU A 187 8.27 7.40 -1.70
CA LEU A 187 9.20 6.51 -2.38
C LEU A 187 8.41 5.45 -3.15
N VAL A 188 8.91 5.07 -4.31
CA VAL A 188 8.21 4.10 -5.15
C VAL A 188 9.17 3.04 -5.66
N GLY A 189 8.85 1.77 -5.41
CA GLY A 189 9.41 0.62 -6.10
C GLY A 189 8.43 0.14 -7.18
N ILE A 190 8.91 -0.03 -8.41
CA ILE A 190 8.11 -0.50 -9.54
C ILE A 190 8.49 -1.91 -9.91
N PHE A 191 7.48 -2.75 -10.03
CA PHE A 191 7.59 -4.16 -10.41
C PHE A 191 6.59 -4.47 -11.53
N GLY A 192 6.93 -5.41 -12.41
CA GLY A 192 6.01 -5.86 -13.45
C GLY A 192 5.44 -4.73 -14.30
N THR A 193 4.17 -4.80 -14.65
CA THR A 193 3.50 -3.86 -15.57
C THR A 193 2.62 -2.88 -14.81
N ASN A 194 2.79 -1.57 -15.09
CA ASN A 194 2.06 -0.49 -14.43
C ASN A 194 1.55 0.52 -15.47
N PRO A 195 0.48 0.21 -16.23
CA PRO A 195 -0.07 1.11 -17.23
C PRO A 195 -1.01 2.13 -16.62
N ALA A 196 -1.14 3.27 -17.26
CA ALA A 196 -2.11 4.33 -17.00
C ALA A 196 -2.24 4.65 -15.50
N GLY A 197 -3.45 4.64 -14.96
CA GLY A 197 -3.72 4.94 -13.55
C GLY A 197 -2.94 4.11 -12.54
N GLY A 198 -2.61 2.86 -12.88
CA GLY A 198 -1.76 2.01 -12.05
C GLY A 198 -0.35 2.55 -11.85
N GLY A 199 0.19 3.23 -12.87
CA GLY A 199 1.50 3.87 -12.80
C GLY A 199 1.48 5.30 -12.24
N TYR A 200 0.32 5.95 -12.14
CA TYR A 200 0.25 7.38 -11.77
C TYR A 200 0.65 7.68 -10.32
N HIS A 201 0.68 6.69 -9.43
CA HIS A 201 1.26 6.87 -8.09
C HIS A 201 2.72 7.27 -8.15
N SER A 202 3.40 6.93 -9.24
CA SER A 202 4.81 7.23 -9.47
C SER A 202 5.07 8.58 -10.13
N ILE A 203 4.04 9.42 -10.37
CA ILE A 203 4.23 10.69 -11.09
C ILE A 203 4.96 11.74 -10.25
N SER A 204 4.84 11.70 -8.93
CA SER A 204 5.44 12.69 -8.04
C SER A 204 6.19 12.08 -6.86
N PRO A 205 7.00 11.04 -7.05
CA PRO A 205 7.79 10.50 -5.96
C PRO A 205 9.07 11.32 -5.76
N ALA A 206 9.59 11.28 -4.53
CA ALA A 206 10.94 11.75 -4.25
C ALA A 206 11.98 10.80 -4.86
N VAL A 207 11.67 9.50 -4.87
CA VAL A 207 12.53 8.43 -5.41
C VAL A 207 11.68 7.40 -6.13
N LEU A 208 12.15 6.99 -7.31
CA LEU A 208 11.54 5.94 -8.11
C LEU A 208 12.61 4.91 -8.50
N VAL A 209 12.44 3.69 -8.01
CA VAL A 209 13.34 2.55 -8.23
C VAL A 209 12.57 1.48 -9.00
N ALA A 210 13.16 0.92 -10.05
CA ALA A 210 12.50 -0.08 -10.88
C ALA A 210 13.23 -1.42 -10.83
N GLN A 211 12.48 -2.52 -10.83
CA GLN A 211 12.99 -3.83 -11.17
C GLN A 211 13.24 -3.88 -12.68
N LYS A 212 14.30 -4.57 -13.14
CA LYS A 212 14.79 -4.54 -14.54
C LYS A 212 13.75 -4.89 -15.61
N ASP A 213 12.77 -5.73 -15.27
CA ASP A 213 11.71 -6.15 -16.18
C ASP A 213 10.42 -5.34 -16.01
N ALA A 214 10.46 -4.28 -15.18
CA ALA A 214 9.32 -3.42 -14.95
C ALA A 214 8.94 -2.62 -16.21
N ASN A 215 7.65 -2.34 -16.32
CA ASN A 215 7.11 -1.49 -17.37
C ASN A 215 6.14 -0.48 -16.78
N MET A 216 6.25 0.76 -17.22
CA MET A 216 5.33 1.83 -16.85
C MET A 216 5.01 2.67 -18.07
N ALA A 217 3.74 2.73 -18.46
CA ALA A 217 3.30 3.46 -19.64
C ALA A 217 2.03 4.26 -19.34
N VAL A 218 1.89 5.44 -19.93
CA VAL A 218 0.68 6.27 -19.82
C VAL A 218 -0.54 5.56 -20.39
N GLY A 219 -0.34 4.78 -21.46
CA GLY A 219 -1.37 3.93 -22.06
C GLY A 219 -0.91 2.47 -22.07
N GLY A 220 -1.75 1.57 -21.59
CA GLY A 220 -1.51 0.13 -21.70
C GLY A 220 -1.70 -0.39 -23.12
N ALA A 221 -1.30 -1.66 -23.35
CA ALA A 221 -1.40 -2.32 -24.65
C ALA A 221 -2.80 -2.28 -25.24
N GLY A 222 -3.85 -2.39 -24.42
CA GLY A 222 -5.24 -2.28 -24.86
C GLY A 222 -5.60 -0.91 -25.45
N ILE A 223 -5.04 0.19 -24.94
CA ILE A 223 -5.26 1.54 -25.50
C ILE A 223 -4.48 1.71 -26.80
N LEU A 224 -3.24 1.24 -26.83
CA LEU A 224 -2.44 1.24 -28.07
C LEU A 224 -3.13 0.42 -29.16
N SER A 225 -3.83 -0.64 -28.80
CA SER A 225 -4.61 -1.44 -29.73
C SER A 225 -5.75 -0.68 -30.40
N GLY A 226 -6.47 0.12 -29.62
CA GLY A 226 -7.54 0.98 -30.15
C GLY A 226 -7.05 2.08 -31.11
N MET A 227 -5.76 2.42 -31.08
CA MET A 227 -5.13 3.37 -31.98
C MET A 227 -4.69 2.75 -33.32
N ASN A 228 -4.72 1.44 -33.45
CA ASN A 228 -4.35 0.77 -34.70
C ASN A 228 -5.52 0.86 -35.69
N PRO A 229 -5.28 1.37 -36.94
CA PRO A 229 -6.31 1.40 -37.97
C PRO A 229 -6.95 0.04 -38.30
N LYS A 230 -6.28 -1.07 -37.97
CA LYS A 230 -6.77 -2.44 -38.16
C LYS A 230 -7.61 -2.95 -36.95
N GLY A 231 -7.78 -2.13 -35.91
CA GLY A 231 -8.72 -2.43 -34.80
C GLY A 231 -8.33 -3.56 -33.85
N PHE A 232 -7.13 -4.12 -33.97
CA PHE A 232 -6.66 -5.23 -33.12
C PHE A 232 -5.18 -5.14 -32.83
N VAL A 233 -4.81 -5.07 -31.55
CA VAL A 233 -3.40 -5.15 -31.12
C VAL A 233 -3.33 -5.84 -29.76
N ASP A 234 -2.70 -7.00 -29.73
CA ASP A 234 -2.09 -7.56 -28.53
C ASP A 234 -0.75 -6.87 -28.25
N GLU A 235 -0.11 -7.19 -27.15
CA GLU A 235 1.17 -6.60 -26.76
C GLU A 235 2.27 -6.90 -27.80
N GLU A 236 2.24 -8.07 -28.41
CA GLU A 236 3.20 -8.48 -29.44
C GLU A 236 3.03 -7.68 -30.73
N SER A 237 1.79 -7.47 -31.17
CA SER A 237 1.46 -6.62 -32.33
C SER A 237 1.80 -5.16 -32.09
N ALA A 238 1.63 -4.64 -30.86
CA ALA A 238 2.05 -3.30 -30.48
C ALA A 238 3.57 -3.14 -30.57
N ARG A 239 4.32 -4.10 -30.06
CA ARG A 239 5.79 -4.14 -30.17
C ARG A 239 6.23 -4.24 -31.63
N ALA A 240 5.59 -5.09 -32.41
CA ALA A 240 5.88 -5.23 -33.84
C ALA A 240 5.61 -3.93 -34.62
N LEU A 241 4.53 -3.22 -34.31
CA LEU A 241 4.20 -1.94 -34.95
C LEU A 241 5.27 -0.86 -34.62
N ILE A 242 5.67 -0.77 -33.36
CA ILE A 242 6.68 0.17 -32.90
C ILE A 242 8.05 -0.18 -33.52
N ASN A 243 8.40 -1.44 -33.53
CA ASN A 243 9.63 -1.91 -34.18
C ASN A 243 9.64 -1.64 -35.69
N ALA A 244 8.51 -1.79 -36.37
CA ALA A 244 8.37 -1.46 -37.78
C ALA A 244 8.53 0.05 -38.05
N GLN A 245 7.95 0.91 -37.18
CA GLN A 245 8.06 2.36 -37.31
C GLN A 245 9.46 2.90 -36.96
N THR A 246 10.18 2.25 -36.06
CA THR A 246 11.51 2.69 -35.60
C THR A 246 12.65 1.90 -36.16
N GLY A 247 12.40 0.95 -37.10
CA GLY A 247 13.39 0.07 -37.66
C GLY A 247 14.04 -0.87 -36.62
N GLY A 248 13.30 -1.20 -35.55
CA GLY A 248 13.76 -2.10 -34.50
C GLY A 248 14.82 -1.48 -33.55
N LYS A 249 15.06 -0.19 -33.64
CA LYS A 249 16.12 0.51 -32.87
C LYS A 249 15.64 1.18 -31.60
N ALA A 250 14.31 1.41 -31.44
CA ALA A 250 13.79 2.06 -30.25
C ALA A 250 13.51 1.01 -29.15
N PRO A 251 13.82 1.34 -27.89
CA PRO A 251 13.42 0.52 -26.77
C PRO A 251 11.88 0.49 -26.65
N ALA A 252 11.35 -0.58 -26.03
CA ALA A 252 9.91 -0.69 -25.81
C ALA A 252 9.38 0.52 -25.02
N PRO A 253 8.29 1.15 -25.47
CA PRO A 253 7.68 2.24 -24.73
C PRO A 253 7.30 1.78 -23.32
N GLY A 254 7.64 2.60 -22.31
CA GLY A 254 7.38 2.28 -20.93
C GLY A 254 8.34 1.28 -20.29
N GLY A 255 9.24 0.67 -21.04
CA GLY A 255 10.24 -0.24 -20.49
C GLY A 255 11.35 0.51 -19.72
N VAL A 256 12.06 -0.23 -18.88
CA VAL A 256 13.17 0.26 -18.05
C VAL A 256 14.21 1.02 -18.89
N LYS A 257 14.59 0.49 -20.03
CA LYS A 257 15.59 1.15 -20.90
C LYS A 257 15.15 2.56 -21.31
N THR A 258 13.88 2.74 -21.67
CA THR A 258 13.33 4.06 -21.99
C THR A 258 13.38 5.00 -20.80
N HIS A 259 12.89 4.53 -19.65
CA HIS A 259 12.73 5.39 -18.47
C HIS A 259 14.02 5.63 -17.70
N HIS A 260 15.01 4.77 -17.81
CA HIS A 260 16.28 4.94 -17.14
C HIS A 260 17.32 5.64 -18.05
N GLU A 261 17.54 5.11 -19.28
CA GLU A 261 18.62 5.60 -20.15
C GLU A 261 18.22 6.84 -20.97
N VAL A 262 16.94 6.95 -21.36
CA VAL A 262 16.51 8.03 -22.28
C VAL A 262 15.87 9.19 -21.52
N THR A 263 14.90 8.91 -20.64
CA THR A 263 14.17 9.97 -19.93
C THR A 263 14.76 10.32 -18.56
N GLY A 264 15.57 9.43 -17.98
CA GLY A 264 16.08 9.57 -16.61
C GLY A 264 15.01 9.50 -15.53
N PHE A 265 13.81 9.00 -15.85
CA PHE A 265 12.68 8.96 -14.94
C PHE A 265 12.85 7.91 -13.83
N PHE A 266 13.36 6.71 -14.17
CA PHE A 266 13.76 5.74 -13.16
C PHE A 266 15.13 6.11 -12.59
N ARG A 267 15.17 6.35 -11.30
CA ARG A 267 16.39 6.77 -10.60
C ARG A 267 17.44 5.67 -10.57
N GLU A 268 17.01 4.47 -10.22
CA GLU A 268 17.84 3.26 -10.17
C GLU A 268 17.05 2.07 -10.75
N VAL A 269 17.79 1.12 -11.32
CA VAL A 269 17.26 -0.15 -11.83
C VAL A 269 17.96 -1.28 -11.12
N CYS A 270 17.18 -2.22 -10.61
CA CYS A 270 17.61 -3.34 -9.80
C CYS A 270 17.33 -4.67 -10.49
N ASP A 271 18.14 -5.67 -10.21
CA ASP A 271 18.05 -6.99 -10.85
C ASP A 271 16.80 -7.78 -10.46
N ASP A 272 16.34 -7.64 -9.23
CA ASP A 272 15.21 -8.38 -8.68
C ASP A 272 14.43 -7.56 -7.65
N ASP A 273 13.35 -8.15 -7.14
CA ASP A 273 12.44 -7.51 -6.20
C ASP A 273 13.10 -7.20 -4.85
N VAL A 274 14.03 -8.06 -4.40
CA VAL A 274 14.77 -7.87 -3.14
C VAL A 274 15.73 -6.70 -3.25
N ALA A 275 16.45 -6.60 -4.36
CA ALA A 275 17.35 -5.48 -4.63
C ALA A 275 16.62 -4.12 -4.71
N VAL A 276 15.36 -4.11 -5.18
CA VAL A 276 14.49 -2.92 -5.09
C VAL A 276 14.21 -2.54 -3.64
N ALA A 277 13.85 -3.52 -2.81
CA ALA A 277 13.59 -3.30 -1.39
C ALA A 277 14.84 -2.75 -0.66
N ASP A 278 16.02 -3.34 -0.89
CA ASP A 278 17.29 -2.88 -0.33
C ASP A 278 17.62 -1.45 -0.76
N THR A 279 17.37 -1.14 -2.02
CA THR A 279 17.58 0.22 -2.56
C THR A 279 16.63 1.22 -1.91
N LEU A 280 15.36 0.88 -1.71
CA LEU A 280 14.43 1.73 -0.98
C LEU A 280 14.85 1.91 0.49
N ARG A 281 15.34 0.86 1.16
CA ARG A 281 15.92 0.95 2.51
C ARG A 281 17.13 1.90 2.54
N LYS A 282 18.00 1.84 1.54
CA LYS A 282 19.11 2.77 1.38
C LYS A 282 18.62 4.22 1.27
N TYR A 283 17.60 4.49 0.44
CA TYR A 283 17.03 5.84 0.34
C TYR A 283 16.35 6.30 1.63
N MET A 284 15.69 5.41 2.35
CA MET A 284 15.14 5.71 3.68
C MET A 284 16.23 6.13 4.66
N SER A 285 17.47 5.62 4.54
CA SER A 285 18.57 6.03 5.41
C SER A 285 18.95 7.51 5.25
N TYR A 286 18.73 8.08 4.08
CA TYR A 286 19.02 9.49 3.78
C TYR A 286 17.93 10.47 4.24
N ILE A 287 16.73 9.95 4.52
CA ILE A 287 15.61 10.78 4.97
C ILE A 287 15.81 11.08 6.46
N PRO A 288 15.69 12.35 6.91
CA PRO A 288 15.69 12.68 8.33
C PRO A 288 14.63 11.88 9.09
N GLY A 289 14.90 11.54 10.34
CA GLY A 289 14.04 10.67 11.14
C GLY A 289 12.61 11.20 11.24
N PHE A 290 11.69 10.54 10.58
CA PHE A 290 10.27 10.64 10.86
C PHE A 290 9.97 9.56 11.91
N ASP A 291 9.74 9.98 13.13
CA ASP A 291 9.55 9.06 14.26
C ASP A 291 8.19 9.32 14.92
N LEU A 292 7.44 8.24 15.15
CA LEU A 292 6.21 8.29 15.94
C LEU A 292 6.46 8.74 17.38
N GLU A 293 7.68 8.66 17.87
CA GLU A 293 8.06 9.18 19.19
C GLU A 293 7.82 10.68 19.33
N PHE A 294 7.70 11.40 18.21
CA PHE A 294 7.29 12.81 18.20
C PHE A 294 6.02 13.07 19.02
N PHE A 295 5.11 12.11 19.06
CA PHE A 295 3.86 12.24 19.83
C PHE A 295 3.94 11.67 21.24
N ARG A 296 5.07 11.10 21.61
CA ARG A 296 5.24 10.52 22.94
C ARG A 296 5.56 11.61 23.95
N VAL A 297 4.69 11.81 24.91
CA VAL A 297 4.87 12.77 26.01
C VAL A 297 5.45 12.15 27.27
N ALA A 298 5.44 10.82 27.36
CA ALA A 298 6.01 10.04 28.46
C ALA A 298 6.54 8.70 27.96
N PRO A 299 7.47 8.06 28.67
CA PRO A 299 7.84 6.66 28.40
C PRO A 299 6.60 5.77 28.43
N PRO A 300 6.53 4.73 27.56
CA PRO A 300 5.44 3.77 27.61
C PRO A 300 5.46 3.05 28.97
N MET A 301 4.31 2.85 29.52
CA MET A 301 4.11 2.05 30.72
C MET A 301 3.14 0.91 30.40
N GLU A 302 3.43 -0.25 30.95
CA GLU A 302 2.49 -1.35 30.86
C GLU A 302 1.19 -1.02 31.59
N PRO A 303 0.03 -1.40 31.05
CA PRO A 303 -1.23 -1.23 31.74
C PRO A 303 -1.24 -2.02 33.04
N ALA A 304 -1.97 -1.52 34.03
CA ALA A 304 -2.10 -2.19 35.32
C ALA A 304 -2.84 -3.54 35.24
N TYR A 305 -3.61 -3.74 34.17
CA TYR A 305 -4.37 -4.95 33.89
C TYR A 305 -4.09 -5.42 32.47
N PRO A 306 -4.03 -6.73 32.21
CA PRO A 306 -3.88 -7.27 30.86
C PRO A 306 -5.01 -6.81 29.93
N ALA A 307 -4.71 -6.66 28.64
CA ALA A 307 -5.72 -6.26 27.64
C ALA A 307 -6.85 -7.32 27.51
N GLU A 308 -6.54 -8.57 27.76
CA GLU A 308 -7.47 -9.70 27.74
C GLU A 308 -8.60 -9.59 28.78
N ASP A 309 -8.39 -8.84 29.87
CA ASP A 309 -9.45 -8.58 30.86
C ASP A 309 -10.62 -7.78 30.25
N LEU A 310 -10.36 -7.00 29.19
CA LEU A 310 -11.41 -6.29 28.46
C LEU A 310 -12.43 -7.24 27.83
N TYR A 311 -12.05 -8.46 27.49
CA TYR A 311 -12.93 -9.47 26.88
C TYR A 311 -14.10 -9.87 27.80
N SER A 312 -13.90 -9.80 29.11
CA SER A 312 -14.95 -10.04 30.08
C SER A 312 -15.83 -8.83 30.39
N ILE A 313 -15.37 -7.61 30.03
CA ILE A 313 -16.01 -6.34 30.39
C ILE A 313 -16.81 -5.75 29.23
N ILE A 314 -16.27 -5.83 28.00
CA ILE A 314 -16.92 -5.26 26.82
C ILE A 314 -18.07 -6.16 26.38
N PRO A 315 -19.33 -5.67 26.40
CA PRO A 315 -20.45 -6.49 26.00
C PRO A 315 -20.47 -6.73 24.48
N MET A 316 -20.70 -7.97 24.06
CA MET A 316 -20.88 -8.31 22.66
C MET A 316 -22.15 -7.71 22.05
N ASN A 317 -23.14 -7.38 22.86
CA ASN A 317 -24.40 -6.80 22.41
C ASN A 317 -24.71 -5.57 23.25
N PRO A 318 -24.18 -4.39 22.88
CA PRO A 318 -24.51 -3.14 23.57
C PRO A 318 -25.97 -2.80 23.33
N LYS A 319 -26.80 -2.90 24.37
CA LYS A 319 -28.18 -2.40 24.36
C LYS A 319 -28.24 -1.05 25.07
#